data_589364d571326d93ccd5a2f90fcb0d94
#
_entry.id   589364d571326d93ccd5a2f90fcb0d94
#
_cell.length_a   1.000
_cell.length_b   1.000
_cell.length_c   1.000
_cell.angle_alpha   90.00
_cell.angle_beta   90.00
_cell.angle_gamma   90.00
#
_symmetry.space_group_name_H-M   'P 1'
#
loop_
_entity.id
_entity.type
_entity.pdbx_description
1 polymer ?
#
loop_
_entity_poly.entity_id
_entity_poly.type
_entity_poly.pdbx_seq_one_letter_code
_entity_poly.pdbx_strand_id
1 'polypeptide(L)'
;MRGLGLDERLEPQDSAQGMVGQRAARKAAGMIVKIVQNAKIAGRAMLMAGPPGTGKTAIAMGMAQTLGPDVPFIMLSASGVFSLEMSKTEALMQAFRKAIGVRIKEEAETIEGEVVEIQIDRSLTGATKTGKIIIKTTDMETVYELGNKMIDALQKEKVIAGDVITIEKSSGRISKLGRSFACSRDYDAIGSDTKFVQCPEGELQRRREVVHTVSLHEIDVINSRTQGFLALFAGDTGEIKPELRDQINAKVGEWREEGKA
;
A
#
# COMPACT_ATOMS: atom_id res chain seq x y z
N MET A 1 9.00 -16.30 3.09
CA MET A 1 10.17 -16.31 4.00
C MET A 1 10.09 -15.08 4.88
N ARG A 2 10.32 -15.24 6.19
CA ARG A 2 10.20 -14.14 7.15
C ARG A 2 11.56 -13.67 7.71
N GLY A 3 12.66 -14.29 7.30
CA GLY A 3 14.01 -13.97 7.74
C GLY A 3 14.99 -15.12 7.47
N LEU A 4 16.17 -15.06 8.07
CA LEU A 4 17.24 -16.07 7.92
C LEU A 4 17.10 -17.28 8.87
N GLY A 5 16.17 -17.24 9.83
CA GLY A 5 15.99 -18.29 10.81
C GLY A 5 17.23 -18.51 11.71
N LEU A 6 17.79 -17.41 12.21
CA LEU A 6 18.95 -17.39 13.10
C LEU A 6 18.54 -16.98 14.51
N ASP A 7 19.22 -17.48 15.51
CA ASP A 7 19.12 -17.03 16.89
C ASP A 7 19.87 -15.72 17.11
N GLU A 8 19.76 -15.14 18.30
CA GLU A 8 20.49 -13.93 18.70
C GLU A 8 22.01 -14.10 18.60
N ARG A 9 22.51 -15.31 18.74
CA ARG A 9 23.92 -15.67 18.59
C ARG A 9 24.34 -15.97 17.15
N LEU A 10 23.43 -15.75 16.17
CA LEU A 10 23.61 -16.08 14.76
C LEU A 10 23.75 -17.60 14.48
N GLU A 11 23.32 -18.45 15.39
CA GLU A 11 23.26 -19.87 15.11
C GLU A 11 21.97 -20.21 14.33
N PRO A 12 22.08 -20.94 13.22
CA PRO A 12 20.95 -21.30 12.39
C PRO A 12 20.12 -22.41 13.03
N GLN A 13 18.85 -22.17 13.21
CA GLN A 13 17.87 -23.18 13.60
C GLN A 13 17.59 -24.11 12.43
N ASP A 14 17.27 -25.39 12.72
CA ASP A 14 17.07 -26.39 11.66
C ASP A 14 15.95 -26.05 10.71
N SER A 15 14.82 -25.61 11.25
CA SER A 15 13.66 -25.14 10.49
C SER A 15 13.07 -23.92 11.18
N ALA A 16 13.30 -22.72 10.62
CA ALA A 16 12.76 -21.47 11.15
C ALA A 16 12.52 -20.44 10.04
N GLN A 17 11.48 -19.65 10.19
CA GLN A 17 11.13 -18.53 9.29
C GLN A 17 10.97 -18.92 7.81
N GLY A 18 10.65 -20.19 7.53
CA GLY A 18 10.50 -20.74 6.17
C GLY A 18 11.79 -21.17 5.51
N MET A 19 12.90 -21.23 6.26
CA MET A 19 14.18 -21.76 5.81
C MET A 19 14.51 -23.09 6.49
N VAL A 20 15.04 -24.04 5.69
CA VAL A 20 15.49 -25.35 6.14
C VAL A 20 16.87 -25.62 5.56
N GLY A 21 17.78 -26.15 6.38
CA GLY A 21 19.15 -26.48 5.95
C GLY A 21 20.05 -25.27 5.71
N GLN A 22 21.08 -25.43 4.88
CA GLN A 22 22.05 -24.40 4.50
C GLN A 22 22.64 -23.62 5.69
N ARG A 23 22.95 -24.30 6.79
CA ARG A 23 23.35 -23.69 8.05
C ARG A 23 24.54 -22.75 7.90
N ALA A 24 25.61 -23.19 7.22
CA ALA A 24 26.82 -22.37 7.03
C ALA A 24 26.55 -21.10 6.23
N ALA A 25 25.80 -21.19 5.14
CA ALA A 25 25.46 -20.05 4.28
C ALA A 25 24.53 -19.05 5.00
N ARG A 26 23.55 -19.55 5.78
CA ARG A 26 22.65 -18.71 6.59
C ARG A 26 23.41 -17.97 7.69
N LYS A 27 24.35 -18.66 8.38
CA LYS A 27 25.21 -18.04 9.39
C LYS A 27 26.10 -16.94 8.78
N ALA A 28 26.72 -17.22 7.64
CA ALA A 28 27.52 -16.22 6.91
C ALA A 28 26.67 -15.00 6.49
N ALA A 29 25.48 -15.24 5.94
CA ALA A 29 24.55 -14.19 5.58
C ALA A 29 24.14 -13.34 6.80
N GLY A 30 23.87 -13.96 7.94
CA GLY A 30 23.53 -13.25 9.18
C GLY A 30 24.66 -12.38 9.71
N MET A 31 25.92 -12.86 9.61
CA MET A 31 27.08 -12.04 9.95
C MET A 31 27.18 -10.79 9.06
N ILE A 32 26.96 -10.96 7.75
CA ILE A 32 26.97 -9.83 6.80
C ILE A 32 25.86 -8.83 7.13
N VAL A 33 24.64 -9.31 7.41
CA VAL A 33 23.51 -8.44 7.81
C VAL A 33 23.87 -7.60 9.04
N LYS A 34 24.45 -8.21 10.09
CA LYS A 34 24.89 -7.46 11.27
C LYS A 34 25.99 -6.44 10.97
N ILE A 35 26.91 -6.76 10.08
CA ILE A 35 27.96 -5.83 9.67
C ILE A 35 27.38 -4.64 8.91
N VAL A 36 26.37 -4.88 8.04
CA VAL A 36 25.64 -3.82 7.30
C VAL A 36 24.85 -2.95 8.28
N GLN A 37 24.11 -3.54 9.22
CA GLN A 37 23.36 -2.80 10.23
C GLN A 37 24.25 -1.90 11.10
N ASN A 38 25.47 -2.34 11.37
CA ASN A 38 26.45 -1.53 12.13
C ASN A 38 27.14 -0.47 11.26
N ALA A 39 26.69 -0.24 10.03
CA ALA A 39 27.25 0.71 9.05
C ALA A 39 28.76 0.59 8.79
N LYS A 40 29.38 -0.57 9.11
CA LYS A 40 30.81 -0.82 8.93
C LYS A 40 31.20 -1.18 7.51
N ILE A 41 30.23 -1.60 6.68
CA ILE A 41 30.44 -1.97 5.29
C ILE A 41 29.39 -1.28 4.42
N ALA A 42 29.76 -0.18 3.78
CA ALA A 42 28.96 0.47 2.75
C ALA A 42 29.61 0.22 1.38
N GLY A 43 28.77 0.12 0.33
CA GLY A 43 29.23 0.06 -1.06
C GLY A 43 29.95 -1.23 -1.46
N ARG A 44 29.77 -2.33 -0.75
CA ARG A 44 30.36 -3.64 -1.10
C ARG A 44 29.34 -4.56 -1.74
N ALA A 45 29.81 -5.43 -2.63
CA ALA A 45 29.01 -6.47 -3.25
C ALA A 45 29.29 -7.82 -2.60
N MET A 46 28.25 -8.65 -2.52
CA MET A 46 28.36 -10.05 -2.05
C MET A 46 28.02 -10.98 -3.22
N LEU A 47 28.94 -11.90 -3.53
CA LEU A 47 28.71 -12.93 -4.52
C LEU A 47 28.29 -14.25 -3.84
N MET A 48 27.12 -14.76 -4.21
CA MET A 48 26.65 -16.09 -3.81
C MET A 48 26.71 -17.06 -4.98
N ALA A 49 27.63 -18.00 -4.94
CA ALA A 49 27.81 -19.03 -5.98
C ALA A 49 27.35 -20.41 -5.47
N GLY A 50 26.83 -21.22 -6.38
CA GLY A 50 26.39 -22.61 -6.08
C GLY A 50 25.47 -23.17 -7.15
N PRO A 51 25.16 -24.46 -7.12
CA PRO A 51 24.24 -25.11 -8.06
C PRO A 51 22.82 -24.49 -8.02
N PRO A 52 22.02 -24.67 -9.10
CA PRO A 52 20.61 -24.28 -9.06
C PRO A 52 19.85 -25.02 -7.96
N GLY A 53 18.83 -24.40 -7.40
CA GLY A 53 18.00 -24.99 -6.34
C GLY A 53 18.59 -24.97 -4.91
N THR A 54 19.80 -24.46 -4.70
CA THR A 54 20.45 -24.39 -3.35
C THR A 54 19.96 -23.26 -2.46
N GLY A 55 18.96 -22.49 -2.88
CA GLY A 55 18.33 -21.46 -2.05
C GLY A 55 19.05 -20.10 -2.01
N LYS A 56 19.92 -19.79 -2.98
CA LYS A 56 20.66 -18.51 -3.05
C LYS A 56 19.74 -17.29 -2.99
N THR A 57 18.72 -17.27 -3.85
CA THR A 57 17.71 -16.20 -3.87
C THR A 57 16.91 -16.15 -2.57
N ALA A 58 16.62 -17.30 -1.97
CA ALA A 58 15.93 -17.41 -0.70
C ALA A 58 16.73 -16.75 0.44
N ILE A 59 18.04 -16.99 0.47
CA ILE A 59 18.94 -16.36 1.44
C ILE A 59 18.97 -14.84 1.23
N ALA A 60 19.07 -14.36 -0.01
CA ALA A 60 19.04 -12.93 -0.33
C ALA A 60 17.74 -12.27 0.14
N MET A 61 16.58 -12.89 -0.12
CA MET A 61 15.30 -12.42 0.38
C MET A 61 15.22 -12.44 1.91
N GLY A 62 15.76 -13.49 2.54
CA GLY A 62 15.85 -13.58 4.00
C GLY A 62 16.71 -12.48 4.61
N MET A 63 17.82 -12.11 3.97
CA MET A 63 18.64 -10.97 4.37
C MET A 63 17.87 -9.66 4.28
N ALA A 64 17.16 -9.41 3.17
CA ALA A 64 16.34 -8.22 2.98
C ALA A 64 15.25 -8.10 4.06
N GLN A 65 14.56 -9.18 4.37
CA GLN A 65 13.56 -9.21 5.44
C GLN A 65 14.15 -8.96 6.84
N THR A 66 15.37 -9.43 7.08
CA THR A 66 16.06 -9.23 8.36
C THR A 66 16.56 -7.78 8.52
N LEU A 67 16.86 -7.09 7.42
CA LEU A 67 17.25 -5.68 7.43
C LEU A 67 16.07 -4.75 7.79
N GLY A 68 14.85 -5.20 7.53
CA GLY A 68 13.63 -4.47 7.88
C GLY A 68 12.96 -3.76 6.68
N PRO A 69 11.73 -3.24 6.89
CA PRO A 69 10.93 -2.63 5.83
C PRO A 69 11.47 -1.26 5.38
N ASP A 70 12.29 -0.61 6.19
CA ASP A 70 12.85 0.71 5.89
C ASP A 70 14.05 0.65 4.93
N VAL A 71 14.59 -0.54 4.67
CA VAL A 71 15.71 -0.74 3.75
C VAL A 71 15.17 -1.07 2.36
N PRO A 72 15.43 -0.21 1.35
CA PRO A 72 15.00 -0.46 -0.02
C PRO A 72 15.59 -1.77 -0.57
N PHE A 73 14.75 -2.60 -1.16
CA PHE A 73 15.16 -3.87 -1.76
C PHE A 73 14.46 -4.10 -3.10
N ILE A 74 15.22 -4.48 -4.11
CA ILE A 74 14.68 -4.90 -5.41
C ILE A 74 15.44 -6.10 -5.96
N MET A 75 14.74 -7.01 -6.60
CA MET A 75 15.29 -8.13 -7.35
C MET A 75 15.37 -7.80 -8.83
N LEU A 76 16.53 -8.00 -9.42
CA LEU A 76 16.77 -7.84 -10.85
C LEU A 76 17.23 -9.15 -11.47
N SER A 77 16.72 -9.48 -12.65
CA SER A 77 17.28 -10.52 -13.50
C SER A 77 18.27 -9.88 -14.49
N ALA A 78 19.32 -10.60 -14.83
CA ALA A 78 20.28 -10.13 -15.84
C ALA A 78 19.60 -9.88 -17.21
N SER A 79 18.60 -10.70 -17.56
CA SER A 79 17.79 -10.51 -18.78
C SER A 79 17.00 -9.20 -18.79
N GLY A 80 16.57 -8.70 -17.64
CA GLY A 80 15.87 -7.42 -17.54
C GLY A 80 16.76 -6.20 -17.71
N VAL A 81 18.08 -6.35 -17.49
CA VAL A 81 19.06 -5.28 -17.71
C VAL A 81 19.54 -5.23 -19.17
N PHE A 82 19.54 -6.37 -19.86
CA PHE A 82 19.95 -6.48 -21.25
C PHE A 82 18.71 -6.50 -22.16
N SER A 83 18.08 -5.35 -22.34
CA SER A 83 16.97 -5.15 -23.28
C SER A 83 17.44 -4.39 -24.51
N LEU A 84 16.78 -4.63 -25.66
CA LEU A 84 16.99 -3.86 -26.88
C LEU A 84 16.29 -2.48 -26.85
N GLU A 85 15.32 -2.32 -25.98
CA GLU A 85 14.45 -1.14 -25.89
C GLU A 85 15.01 -0.05 -24.98
N MET A 86 15.96 -0.40 -24.11
CA MET A 86 16.44 0.47 -23.05
C MET A 86 17.94 0.32 -22.85
N SER A 87 18.62 1.43 -22.58
CA SER A 87 20.04 1.40 -22.22
C SER A 87 20.24 0.71 -20.84
N LYS A 88 21.39 0.06 -20.66
CA LYS A 88 21.73 -0.62 -19.39
C LYS A 88 21.72 0.33 -18.19
N THR A 89 22.20 1.55 -18.40
CA THR A 89 22.23 2.59 -17.39
C THR A 89 20.83 3.01 -16.98
N GLU A 90 19.93 3.13 -17.94
CA GLU A 90 18.53 3.45 -17.70
C GLU A 90 17.81 2.32 -16.94
N ALA A 91 18.02 1.07 -17.35
CA ALA A 91 17.45 -0.08 -16.65
C ALA A 91 17.88 -0.15 -15.17
N LEU A 92 19.16 0.11 -14.88
CA LEU A 92 19.66 0.17 -13.51
C LEU A 92 19.08 1.38 -12.75
N MET A 93 19.01 2.55 -13.39
CA MET A 93 18.42 3.74 -12.78
C MET A 93 16.96 3.52 -12.40
N GLN A 94 16.16 2.96 -13.30
CA GLN A 94 14.78 2.60 -13.02
C GLN A 94 14.66 1.59 -11.88
N ALA A 95 15.56 0.61 -11.81
CA ALA A 95 15.57 -0.36 -10.74
C ALA A 95 15.83 0.29 -9.38
N PHE A 96 16.82 1.16 -9.26
CA PHE A 96 17.07 1.90 -8.03
C PHE A 96 15.88 2.78 -7.64
N ARG A 97 15.29 3.47 -8.60
CA ARG A 97 14.11 4.32 -8.33
C ARG A 97 12.85 3.52 -7.99
N LYS A 98 12.71 2.28 -8.47
CA LYS A 98 11.65 1.34 -8.04
C LYS A 98 11.86 0.86 -6.59
N ALA A 99 13.11 0.74 -6.15
CA ALA A 99 13.43 0.32 -4.79
C ALA A 99 13.16 1.44 -3.75
N ILE A 100 13.32 2.70 -4.15
CA ILE A 100 13.16 3.85 -3.25
C ILE A 100 11.69 4.26 -3.23
N GLY A 101 11.05 4.11 -2.08
CA GLY A 101 9.68 4.57 -1.81
C GLY A 101 9.67 5.93 -1.12
N VAL A 102 8.74 6.78 -1.51
CA VAL A 102 8.40 8.03 -0.83
C VAL A 102 7.12 7.82 -0.05
N ARG A 103 7.13 8.13 1.24
CA ARG A 103 5.94 8.09 2.09
C ARG A 103 5.30 9.46 2.09
N ILE A 104 4.20 9.60 1.36
CA ILE A 104 3.46 10.87 1.26
C ILE A 104 2.38 10.85 2.33
N LYS A 105 2.39 11.84 3.21
CA LYS A 105 1.36 12.05 4.23
C LYS A 105 0.32 13.01 3.69
N GLU A 106 -0.89 12.56 3.62
CA GLU A 106 -2.04 13.39 3.24
C GLU A 106 -3.06 13.41 4.37
N GLU A 107 -3.57 14.60 4.67
CA GLU A 107 -4.70 14.72 5.57
C GLU A 107 -5.97 14.38 4.80
N ALA A 108 -6.57 13.24 5.09
CA ALA A 108 -7.84 12.83 4.54
C ALA A 108 -8.98 13.12 5.54
N GLU A 109 -10.01 13.81 5.09
CA GLU A 109 -11.24 13.95 5.85
C GLU A 109 -12.12 12.73 5.60
N THR A 110 -12.42 12.01 6.68
CA THR A 110 -13.28 10.83 6.65
C THR A 110 -14.53 11.09 7.46
N ILE A 111 -15.66 10.57 6.97
CA ILE A 111 -16.93 10.53 7.70
C ILE A 111 -17.13 9.10 8.17
N GLU A 112 -17.24 8.91 9.48
CA GLU A 112 -17.47 7.59 10.08
C GLU A 112 -18.76 7.60 10.91
N GLY A 113 -19.60 6.60 10.70
CA GLY A 113 -20.82 6.47 11.48
C GLY A 113 -21.66 5.28 11.10
N GLU A 114 -22.72 5.08 11.87
CA GLU A 114 -23.74 4.09 11.60
C GLU A 114 -24.80 4.68 10.67
N VAL A 115 -25.16 3.94 9.65
CA VAL A 115 -26.22 4.32 8.70
C VAL A 115 -27.58 4.07 9.34
N VAL A 116 -28.35 5.15 9.53
CA VAL A 116 -29.72 5.06 10.05
C VAL A 116 -30.68 4.74 8.92
N GLU A 117 -30.62 5.51 7.84
CA GLU A 117 -31.53 5.41 6.70
C GLU A 117 -30.85 5.80 5.41
N ILE A 118 -31.24 5.16 4.31
CA ILE A 118 -30.82 5.50 2.95
C ILE A 118 -32.07 5.71 2.11
N GLN A 119 -32.26 6.93 1.65
CA GLN A 119 -33.34 7.29 0.72
C GLN A 119 -32.73 7.53 -0.65
N ILE A 120 -33.23 6.84 -1.67
CA ILE A 120 -32.78 7.00 -3.06
C ILE A 120 -33.97 7.34 -3.93
N ASP A 121 -33.96 8.56 -4.45
CA ASP A 121 -34.96 9.03 -5.40
C ASP A 121 -34.43 8.88 -6.83
N ARG A 122 -35.25 8.32 -7.70
CA ARG A 122 -34.95 8.19 -9.13
C ARG A 122 -35.77 9.23 -9.89
N SER A 123 -35.13 10.03 -10.73
CA SER A 123 -35.86 10.94 -11.60
C SER A 123 -36.77 10.15 -12.55
N LEU A 124 -37.91 10.74 -12.93
CA LEU A 124 -38.85 10.15 -13.88
C LEU A 124 -38.21 9.78 -15.22
N THR A 125 -37.13 10.46 -15.59
CA THR A 125 -36.36 10.20 -16.82
C THR A 125 -35.31 9.09 -16.65
N GLY A 126 -35.08 8.59 -15.42
CA GLY A 126 -34.11 7.53 -15.15
C GLY A 126 -32.63 7.91 -15.23
N ALA A 127 -32.31 9.13 -15.69
CA ALA A 127 -30.94 9.56 -15.98
C ALA A 127 -30.16 10.00 -14.74
N THR A 128 -30.82 10.52 -13.72
CA THR A 128 -30.19 11.01 -12.49
C THR A 128 -30.79 10.31 -11.27
N LYS A 129 -29.93 9.84 -10.40
CA LYS A 129 -30.29 9.34 -9.07
C LYS A 129 -29.84 10.39 -8.05
N THR A 130 -30.72 10.81 -7.20
CA THR A 130 -30.42 11.66 -6.04
C THR A 130 -30.82 10.87 -4.80
N GLY A 131 -30.12 11.07 -3.70
CA GLY A 131 -30.44 10.37 -2.49
C GLY A 131 -29.98 11.12 -1.27
N LYS A 132 -30.47 10.68 -0.14
CA LYS A 132 -30.05 11.16 1.18
C LYS A 132 -29.64 9.97 2.03
N ILE A 133 -28.57 10.13 2.78
CA ILE A 133 -28.14 9.18 3.78
C ILE A 133 -28.10 9.87 5.14
N ILE A 134 -28.64 9.22 6.12
CA ILE A 134 -28.60 9.64 7.50
C ILE A 134 -27.54 8.81 8.21
N ILE A 135 -26.52 9.48 8.72
CA ILE A 135 -25.42 8.85 9.43
C ILE A 135 -25.41 9.39 10.85
N LYS A 136 -25.31 8.49 11.83
CA LYS A 136 -25.21 8.86 13.24
C LYS A 136 -23.92 8.33 13.87
N THR A 137 -23.48 9.05 14.87
CA THR A 137 -22.52 8.61 15.90
C THR A 137 -23.25 8.53 17.24
N THR A 138 -22.52 8.24 18.31
CA THR A 138 -23.12 8.29 19.67
C THR A 138 -23.63 9.68 20.03
N ASP A 139 -23.04 10.75 19.49
CA ASP A 139 -23.25 12.12 19.94
C ASP A 139 -24.03 12.98 18.93
N MET A 140 -24.05 12.61 17.67
CA MET A 140 -24.67 13.43 16.63
C MET A 140 -25.24 12.60 15.47
N GLU A 141 -26.20 13.19 14.79
CA GLU A 141 -26.82 12.66 13.59
C GLU A 141 -26.82 13.73 12.50
N THR A 142 -26.45 13.36 11.29
CA THR A 142 -26.37 14.29 10.17
C THR A 142 -26.90 13.65 8.89
N VAL A 143 -27.60 14.46 8.10
CA VAL A 143 -28.12 14.06 6.79
C VAL A 143 -27.16 14.55 5.71
N TYR A 144 -26.72 13.64 4.85
CA TYR A 144 -25.89 13.96 3.69
C TYR A 144 -26.66 13.72 2.39
N GLU A 145 -26.53 14.65 1.46
CA GLU A 145 -27.05 14.47 0.11
C GLU A 145 -26.07 13.67 -0.74
N LEU A 146 -26.59 12.70 -1.49
CA LEU A 146 -25.81 11.77 -2.28
C LEU A 146 -25.97 12.06 -3.76
N GLY A 147 -24.84 12.18 -4.47
CA GLY A 147 -24.81 12.18 -5.92
C GLY A 147 -24.76 10.77 -6.52
N ASN A 148 -24.95 10.66 -7.84
CA ASN A 148 -24.98 9.38 -8.56
C ASN A 148 -23.80 8.46 -8.23
N LYS A 149 -22.55 8.97 -8.22
CA LYS A 149 -21.36 8.18 -7.95
C LYS A 149 -21.34 7.56 -6.55
N MET A 150 -21.82 8.32 -5.56
CA MET A 150 -21.91 7.85 -4.17
C MET A 150 -22.99 6.78 -4.01
N ILE A 151 -24.13 6.94 -4.68
CA ILE A 151 -25.21 5.95 -4.68
C ILE A 151 -24.75 4.63 -5.28
N ASP A 152 -24.04 4.69 -6.44
CA ASP A 152 -23.49 3.50 -7.08
C ASP A 152 -22.42 2.81 -6.21
N ALA A 153 -21.60 3.58 -5.49
CA ALA A 153 -20.62 3.05 -4.54
C ALA A 153 -21.31 2.36 -3.34
N LEU A 154 -22.38 2.95 -2.76
CA LEU A 154 -23.17 2.35 -1.69
C LEU A 154 -23.82 1.03 -2.14
N GLN A 155 -24.36 1.00 -3.36
CA GLN A 155 -24.97 -0.21 -3.91
C GLN A 155 -23.94 -1.31 -4.17
N LYS A 156 -22.74 -0.95 -4.63
CA LYS A 156 -21.61 -1.88 -4.84
C LYS A 156 -21.17 -2.55 -3.54
N GLU A 157 -21.04 -1.78 -2.48
CA GLU A 157 -20.66 -2.26 -1.15
C GLU A 157 -21.84 -2.88 -0.38
N LYS A 158 -23.06 -2.90 -0.97
CA LYS A 158 -24.28 -3.44 -0.38
C LYS A 158 -24.54 -2.91 1.04
N VAL A 159 -24.39 -1.61 1.20
CA VAL A 159 -24.62 -0.94 2.48
C VAL A 159 -26.13 -0.89 2.76
N ILE A 160 -26.51 -1.27 3.95
CA ILE A 160 -27.90 -1.26 4.46
C ILE A 160 -27.97 -0.46 5.76
N ALA A 161 -29.18 -0.09 6.17
CA ALA A 161 -29.40 0.55 7.47
C ALA A 161 -28.90 -0.35 8.62
N GLY A 162 -28.22 0.25 9.60
CA GLY A 162 -27.56 -0.45 10.70
C GLY A 162 -26.11 -0.84 10.43
N ASP A 163 -25.56 -0.57 9.23
CA ASP A 163 -24.15 -0.77 8.96
C ASP A 163 -23.30 0.42 9.41
N VAL A 164 -22.09 0.13 9.90
CA VAL A 164 -21.09 1.15 10.20
C VAL A 164 -20.21 1.30 8.98
N ILE A 165 -20.13 2.52 8.44
CA ILE A 165 -19.39 2.85 7.24
C ILE A 165 -18.39 3.96 7.47
N THR A 166 -17.36 3.99 6.63
CA THR A 166 -16.42 5.09 6.50
C THR A 166 -16.47 5.63 5.08
N ILE A 167 -16.65 6.93 4.93
CA ILE A 167 -16.66 7.63 3.66
C ILE A 167 -15.45 8.56 3.63
N GLU A 168 -14.59 8.40 2.65
CA GLU A 168 -13.47 9.29 2.41
C GLU A 168 -13.93 10.43 1.48
N LYS A 169 -13.87 11.68 1.94
CA LYS A 169 -14.39 12.84 1.20
C LYS A 169 -13.60 13.12 -0.07
N SER A 170 -12.28 12.91 -0.06
CA SER A 170 -11.39 13.21 -1.19
C SER A 170 -11.65 12.31 -2.40
N SER A 171 -11.78 11.01 -2.16
CA SER A 171 -11.95 9.98 -3.21
C SER A 171 -13.41 9.58 -3.44
N GLY A 172 -14.30 9.87 -2.50
CA GLY A 172 -15.68 9.37 -2.48
C GLY A 172 -15.76 7.85 -2.24
N ARG A 173 -14.68 7.25 -1.76
CA ARG A 173 -14.62 5.82 -1.47
C ARG A 173 -15.41 5.51 -0.21
N ILE A 174 -16.23 4.48 -0.30
CA ILE A 174 -17.02 3.97 0.83
C ILE A 174 -16.44 2.62 1.23
N SER A 175 -16.23 2.44 2.53
CA SER A 175 -15.79 1.17 3.11
C SER A 175 -16.75 0.77 4.20
N LYS A 176 -17.29 -0.44 4.12
CA LYS A 176 -18.14 -1.03 5.15
C LYS A 176 -17.24 -1.66 6.21
N LEU A 177 -17.31 -1.16 7.44
CA LEU A 177 -16.56 -1.68 8.59
C LEU A 177 -17.22 -2.91 9.20
N GLY A 178 -18.53 -2.93 9.22
CA GLY A 178 -19.34 -4.01 9.78
C GLY A 178 -20.74 -3.56 10.10
N ARG A 179 -21.46 -4.34 10.90
CA ARG A 179 -22.80 -4.04 11.37
C ARG A 179 -22.76 -3.51 12.80
N SER A 180 -23.60 -2.55 13.12
CA SER A 180 -23.69 -2.00 14.47
C SER A 180 -24.18 -3.04 15.47
N PHE A 181 -23.63 -3.03 16.68
CA PHE A 181 -24.12 -3.87 17.79
C PHE A 181 -25.58 -3.60 18.16
N ALA A 182 -26.09 -2.39 17.90
CA ALA A 182 -27.50 -2.06 18.12
C ALA A 182 -28.44 -2.94 17.27
N CYS A 183 -27.98 -3.35 16.09
CA CYS A 183 -28.70 -4.22 15.15
C CYS A 183 -28.36 -5.71 15.31
N SER A 184 -27.71 -6.13 16.39
CA SER A 184 -27.34 -7.54 16.63
C SER A 184 -28.55 -8.48 16.82
N ARG A 185 -29.74 -7.95 17.01
CA ARG A 185 -30.98 -8.71 17.18
C ARG A 185 -31.76 -8.91 15.88
N ASP A 186 -31.32 -8.34 14.76
CA ASP A 186 -31.96 -8.49 13.44
C ASP A 186 -31.51 -9.81 12.81
N TYR A 187 -32.10 -10.91 13.23
CA TYR A 187 -31.68 -12.27 12.84
C TYR A 187 -31.76 -12.53 11.32
N ASP A 188 -32.67 -11.87 10.61
CA ASP A 188 -32.87 -12.07 9.16
C ASP A 188 -31.76 -11.48 8.30
N ALA A 189 -30.94 -10.58 8.85
CA ALA A 189 -29.87 -9.88 8.13
C ALA A 189 -28.45 -10.33 8.54
N ILE A 190 -28.34 -11.34 9.40
CA ILE A 190 -27.07 -11.80 9.96
C ILE A 190 -26.61 -13.04 9.18
N GLY A 191 -25.51 -12.90 8.43
CA GLY A 191 -24.78 -14.03 7.83
C GLY A 191 -23.68 -14.53 8.78
N SER A 192 -23.15 -15.73 8.50
CA SER A 192 -22.06 -16.34 9.28
C SER A 192 -20.80 -15.48 9.39
N ASP A 193 -20.58 -14.61 8.39
CA ASP A 193 -19.38 -13.77 8.27
C ASP A 193 -19.61 -12.30 8.68
N THR A 194 -20.74 -12.00 9.34
CA THR A 194 -21.08 -10.62 9.74
C THR A 194 -20.19 -10.18 10.89
N LYS A 195 -19.37 -9.15 10.63
CA LYS A 195 -18.54 -8.51 11.65
C LYS A 195 -19.36 -7.43 12.36
N PHE A 196 -19.46 -7.52 13.67
CA PHE A 196 -20.07 -6.48 14.49
C PHE A 196 -19.04 -5.44 14.92
N VAL A 197 -19.41 -4.17 14.81
CA VAL A 197 -18.56 -3.02 15.14
C VAL A 197 -19.39 -2.08 16.03
N GLN A 198 -18.73 -1.49 17.01
CA GLN A 198 -19.34 -0.48 17.87
C GLN A 198 -19.58 0.80 17.06
N CYS A 199 -20.72 1.48 17.33
CA CYS A 199 -20.97 2.80 16.74
C CYS A 199 -19.84 3.76 17.12
N PRO A 200 -19.26 4.49 16.17
CA PRO A 200 -18.19 5.43 16.45
C PRO A 200 -18.66 6.53 17.43
N GLU A 201 -17.76 6.93 18.32
CA GLU A 201 -17.99 8.00 19.29
C GLU A 201 -17.46 9.34 18.76
N GLY A 202 -18.10 10.44 19.12
CA GLY A 202 -17.66 11.79 18.83
C GLY A 202 -18.13 12.33 17.48
N GLU A 203 -17.32 13.20 16.87
CA GLU A 203 -17.67 13.88 15.61
C GLU A 203 -17.72 12.91 14.42
N LEU A 204 -18.71 13.11 13.54
CA LEU A 204 -18.85 12.36 12.29
C LEU A 204 -17.68 12.57 11.33
N GLN A 205 -17.14 13.80 11.29
CA GLN A 205 -16.01 14.16 10.45
C GLN A 205 -14.71 14.05 11.24
N ARG A 206 -13.83 13.16 10.80
CA ARG A 206 -12.50 13.00 11.40
C ARG A 206 -11.44 13.28 10.36
N ARG A 207 -10.40 13.99 10.77
CA ARG A 207 -9.18 14.12 9.99
C ARG A 207 -8.26 12.97 10.34
N ARG A 208 -7.85 12.22 9.33
CA ARG A 208 -6.85 11.15 9.47
C ARG A 208 -5.67 11.44 8.57
N GLU A 209 -4.48 11.27 9.10
CA GLU A 209 -3.29 11.17 8.27
C GLU A 209 -3.31 9.82 7.56
N VAL A 210 -3.35 9.87 6.24
CA VAL A 210 -3.19 8.69 5.38
C VAL A 210 -1.78 8.74 4.80
N VAL A 211 -1.01 7.70 5.05
CA VAL A 211 0.35 7.58 4.50
C VAL A 211 0.31 6.69 3.28
N HIS A 212 0.58 7.28 2.13
CA HIS A 212 0.74 6.56 0.87
C HIS A 212 2.22 6.35 0.59
N THR A 213 2.62 5.12 0.30
CA THR A 213 3.99 4.82 -0.13
C THR A 213 3.97 4.60 -1.63
N VAL A 214 4.67 5.47 -2.35
CA VAL A 214 4.77 5.44 -3.82
C VAL A 214 6.25 5.36 -4.18
N SER A 215 6.63 4.54 -5.17
CA SER A 215 8.01 4.48 -5.63
C SER A 215 8.36 5.72 -6.47
N LEU A 216 9.63 6.15 -6.41
CA LEU A 216 10.10 7.26 -7.26
C LEU A 216 9.89 6.98 -8.75
N HIS A 217 10.01 5.71 -9.15
CA HIS A 217 9.76 5.31 -10.54
C HIS A 217 8.30 5.49 -10.95
N GLU A 218 7.34 5.20 -10.08
CA GLU A 218 5.90 5.45 -10.37
C GLU A 218 5.64 6.94 -10.56
N ILE A 219 6.24 7.79 -9.73
CA ILE A 219 6.14 9.25 -9.88
C ILE A 219 6.74 9.70 -11.22
N ASP A 220 7.90 9.16 -11.61
CA ASP A 220 8.54 9.45 -12.89
C ASP A 220 7.63 9.07 -14.08
N VAL A 221 7.03 7.88 -14.03
CA VAL A 221 6.16 7.37 -15.10
C VAL A 221 4.88 8.19 -15.22
N ILE A 222 4.23 8.51 -14.11
CA ILE A 222 3.01 9.34 -14.09
C ILE A 222 3.28 10.70 -14.73
N ASN A 223 4.43 11.30 -14.45
CA ASN A 223 4.77 12.64 -14.95
C ASN A 223 5.44 12.63 -16.34
N SER A 224 5.89 11.48 -16.85
CA SER A 224 6.63 11.39 -18.12
C SER A 224 5.78 11.52 -19.38
N ARG A 225 4.48 11.23 -19.31
CA ARG A 225 3.56 11.19 -20.46
C ARG A 225 2.22 11.79 -20.10
N THR A 226 1.52 12.32 -21.11
CA THR A 226 0.16 12.90 -20.96
C THR A 226 -0.86 11.87 -20.41
N GLN A 227 -0.58 10.57 -20.57
CA GLN A 227 -1.37 9.46 -20.03
C GLN A 227 -0.49 8.52 -19.19
N GLY A 228 0.42 9.09 -18.40
CA GLY A 228 1.41 8.33 -17.62
C GLY A 228 0.81 7.29 -16.70
N PHE A 229 -0.40 7.53 -16.20
CA PHE A 229 -1.14 6.55 -15.39
C PHE A 229 -1.41 5.24 -16.15
N LEU A 230 -1.73 5.29 -17.44
CA LEU A 230 -1.94 4.08 -18.26
C LEU A 230 -0.63 3.34 -18.53
N ALA A 231 0.51 4.04 -18.58
CA ALA A 231 1.82 3.43 -18.79
C ALA A 231 2.25 2.52 -17.64
N LEU A 232 1.77 2.76 -16.42
CA LEU A 232 1.99 1.87 -15.26
C LEU A 232 1.41 0.47 -15.48
N PHE A 233 0.29 0.37 -16.21
CA PHE A 233 -0.37 -0.89 -16.51
C PHE A 233 0.17 -1.57 -17.78
N ALA A 234 0.71 -0.80 -18.69
CA ALA A 234 1.26 -1.33 -19.96
C ALA A 234 2.63 -2.01 -19.79
N GLY A 235 3.33 -1.76 -18.68
CA GLY A 235 4.64 -2.36 -18.39
C GLY A 235 5.81 -1.80 -19.22
N ASP A 236 5.52 -1.03 -20.25
CA ASP A 236 6.52 -0.40 -21.14
C ASP A 236 6.62 1.09 -20.85
N THR A 237 7.62 1.45 -20.06
CA THR A 237 7.84 2.84 -19.64
C THR A 237 8.81 3.60 -20.55
N GLY A 238 9.58 2.88 -21.38
CA GLY A 238 10.61 3.47 -22.24
C GLY A 238 11.69 4.23 -21.47
N GLU A 239 12.49 5.01 -22.17
CA GLU A 239 13.50 5.89 -21.55
C GLU A 239 12.84 7.17 -21.01
N ILE A 240 13.14 7.51 -19.77
CA ILE A 240 12.64 8.72 -19.09
C ILE A 240 13.71 9.79 -19.14
N LYS A 241 13.34 11.01 -19.60
CA LYS A 241 14.27 12.13 -19.72
C LYS A 241 14.90 12.49 -18.36
N PRO A 242 16.24 12.72 -18.30
CA PRO A 242 16.92 13.07 -17.05
C PRO A 242 16.41 14.38 -16.44
N GLU A 243 16.07 15.36 -17.27
CA GLU A 243 15.53 16.67 -16.82
C GLU A 243 14.26 16.53 -16.00
N LEU A 244 13.37 15.60 -16.38
CA LEU A 244 12.15 15.31 -15.64
C LEU A 244 12.46 14.72 -14.26
N ARG A 245 13.46 13.84 -14.20
CA ARG A 245 13.89 13.25 -12.93
C ARG A 245 14.44 14.29 -11.96
N ASP A 246 15.20 15.25 -12.48
CA ASP A 246 15.74 16.35 -11.67
C ASP A 246 14.61 17.23 -11.11
N GLN A 247 13.59 17.52 -11.91
CA GLN A 247 12.41 18.24 -11.44
C GLN A 247 11.65 17.46 -10.35
N ILE A 248 11.49 16.15 -10.52
CA ILE A 248 10.82 15.28 -9.54
C ILE A 248 11.66 15.21 -8.25
N ASN A 249 12.98 15.07 -8.36
CA ASN A 249 13.86 15.04 -7.21
C ASN A 249 13.80 16.35 -6.40
N ALA A 250 13.77 17.50 -7.08
CA ALA A 250 13.60 18.81 -6.46
C ALA A 250 12.27 18.89 -5.71
N LYS A 251 11.17 18.47 -6.37
CA LYS A 251 9.83 18.49 -5.78
C LYS A 251 9.68 17.55 -4.57
N VAL A 252 10.27 16.36 -4.64
CA VAL A 252 10.29 15.42 -3.49
C VAL A 252 11.14 16.01 -2.35
N GLY A 253 12.21 16.73 -2.66
CA GLY A 253 12.99 17.49 -1.67
C GLY A 253 12.17 18.55 -0.96
N GLU A 254 11.37 19.33 -1.70
CA GLU A 254 10.43 20.31 -1.14
C GLU A 254 9.40 19.66 -0.21
N TRP A 255 8.79 18.55 -0.64
CA TRP A 255 7.82 17.80 0.19
C TRP A 255 8.45 17.29 1.49
N ARG A 256 9.72 16.88 1.44
CA ARG A 256 10.45 16.44 2.62
C ARG A 256 10.71 17.60 3.59
N GLU A 257 11.05 18.78 3.09
CA GLU A 257 11.22 20.00 3.91
C GLU A 257 9.90 20.47 4.52
N GLU A 258 8.79 20.31 3.79
CA GLU A 258 7.43 20.60 4.27
C GLU A 258 6.89 19.54 5.27
N GLY A 259 7.60 18.44 5.49
CA GLY A 259 7.16 17.34 6.36
C GLY A 259 6.03 16.49 5.78
N LYS A 260 5.75 16.61 4.49
CA LYS A 260 4.74 15.83 3.76
C LYS A 260 5.27 14.51 3.21
N ALA A 261 6.59 14.35 3.17
CA ALA A 261 7.26 13.14 2.67
C ALA A 261 8.32 12.64 3.66
#